data_3398f876ebfe525ad48d5ba2999994dc
#
_entry.id   3398f876ebfe525ad48d5ba2999994dc
#
_cell.length_a   1.000
_cell.length_b   1.000
_cell.length_c   1.000
_cell.angle_alpha   90.00
_cell.angle_beta   90.00
_cell.angle_gamma   90.00
#
_symmetry.space_group_name_H-M   'P 1'
#
loop_
_entity.id
_entity.type
_entity.pdbx_description
1 polymer ?
#
loop_
_entity_poly.entity_id
_entity_poly.type
_entity_poly.pdbx_seq_one_letter_code
_entity_poly.pdbx_strand_id
1 'polypeptide(L)'
;LSVNFSFKSFISFLKKISKMFSGDKNKNYTNKNEIINEYIPQEEIKNLIQDDLPFIKTDTNQITNKSKFKLPSVDLLKKPEKKEKNNLNQSENNNPEFLEKILLDFGVNGKIKKVSHGPVVTLNEFEPAAGIKVSKIINLSDDIARNTSSESARISTVPGSNTIGIELPNSYRENVYLSEILDYPNFKKKEIKLPIALGKNISGTPIVGDLATMPHLLIAGTTGSGKSVCINTIILSLLFRHSPEKCKFILIDPKMLELSTYEGIPHLLCPVITEAKKAASVLGWVVKEMESRYRLMTKEGVRNIDGYNSKHKLPMPYI
;
A
#
# COMPACT_ATOMS: atom_id res chain seq x y z
N LEU A 1 -17.63 34.12 -32.97
CA LEU A 1 -17.06 33.00 -33.76
C LEU A 1 -17.97 31.77 -33.60
N SER A 2 -18.92 31.58 -34.53
CA SER A 2 -19.79 30.40 -34.59
C SER A 2 -18.98 29.23 -35.17
N VAL A 3 -18.71 28.24 -34.34
CA VAL A 3 -18.13 26.97 -34.82
C VAL A 3 -19.25 26.12 -35.42
N ASN A 4 -19.26 25.97 -36.72
CA ASN A 4 -20.17 25.08 -37.43
C ASN A 4 -19.83 23.63 -37.08
N PHE A 5 -20.59 23.06 -36.15
CA PHE A 5 -20.43 21.69 -35.71
C PHE A 5 -21.10 20.75 -36.74
N SER A 6 -20.31 20.10 -37.59
CA SER A 6 -20.83 19.10 -38.56
C SER A 6 -21.04 17.75 -37.87
N PHE A 7 -22.30 17.40 -37.66
CA PHE A 7 -22.72 16.14 -37.03
C PHE A 7 -22.22 14.90 -37.83
N LYS A 8 -22.05 15.01 -39.15
CA LYS A 8 -21.44 13.97 -39.98
C LYS A 8 -19.96 13.69 -39.68
N SER A 9 -19.20 14.76 -39.36
CA SER A 9 -17.79 14.64 -38.97
C SER A 9 -17.63 13.99 -37.59
N PHE A 10 -18.53 14.27 -36.65
CA PHE A 10 -18.57 13.65 -35.34
C PHE A 10 -18.91 12.15 -35.39
N ILE A 11 -19.88 11.75 -36.22
CA ILE A 11 -20.23 10.33 -36.43
C ILE A 11 -19.07 9.57 -37.11
N SER A 12 -18.37 10.20 -38.04
CA SER A 12 -17.18 9.64 -38.69
C SER A 12 -16.04 9.43 -37.68
N PHE A 13 -15.84 10.38 -36.78
CA PHE A 13 -14.85 10.31 -35.71
C PHE A 13 -15.19 9.19 -34.71
N LEU A 14 -16.45 9.07 -34.29
CA LEU A 14 -16.91 7.97 -33.41
C LEU A 14 -16.77 6.59 -34.07
N LYS A 15 -17.03 6.46 -35.38
CA LYS A 15 -16.80 5.23 -36.14
C LYS A 15 -15.30 4.89 -36.23
N LYS A 16 -14.43 5.89 -36.31
CA LYS A 16 -12.98 5.70 -36.34
C LYS A 16 -12.44 5.24 -34.97
N ILE A 17 -12.98 5.80 -33.89
CA ILE A 17 -12.70 5.36 -32.50
C ILE A 17 -13.24 3.95 -32.27
N SER A 18 -14.47 3.65 -32.66
CA SER A 18 -15.05 2.30 -32.56
C SER A 18 -14.24 1.24 -33.33
N LYS A 19 -13.69 1.58 -34.49
CA LYS A 19 -12.77 0.68 -35.23
C LYS A 19 -11.42 0.51 -34.56
N MET A 20 -10.97 1.50 -33.77
CA MET A 20 -9.72 1.43 -33.01
C MET A 20 -9.86 0.56 -31.75
N PHE A 21 -11.09 0.48 -31.20
CA PHE A 21 -11.44 -0.41 -30.08
C PHE A 21 -12.01 -1.78 -30.49
N SER A 22 -12.38 -1.98 -31.74
CA SER A 22 -12.75 -3.28 -32.29
C SER A 22 -11.58 -3.97 -32.99
N GLY A 23 -10.41 -3.93 -32.37
CA GLY A 23 -9.31 -4.83 -32.69
C GLY A 23 -9.77 -6.27 -32.43
N ASP A 24 -9.52 -7.09 -33.42
CA ASP A 24 -9.85 -8.49 -33.64
C ASP A 24 -10.16 -9.29 -32.36
N LYS A 25 -11.45 -9.49 -32.09
CA LYS A 25 -11.92 -10.26 -30.91
C LYS A 25 -11.87 -11.77 -31.09
N ASN A 26 -11.18 -12.30 -32.10
CA ASN A 26 -11.18 -13.74 -32.43
C ASN A 26 -9.76 -14.34 -32.55
N LYS A 27 -8.84 -13.98 -31.67
CA LYS A 27 -7.69 -14.86 -31.43
C LYS A 27 -7.97 -15.65 -30.13
N ASN A 28 -8.50 -16.87 -30.29
CA ASN A 28 -8.55 -17.86 -29.22
C ASN A 28 -7.12 -18.31 -28.92
N TYR A 29 -6.47 -17.69 -27.94
CA TYR A 29 -5.18 -18.14 -27.42
C TYR A 29 -5.39 -19.47 -26.68
N THR A 30 -5.08 -20.56 -27.31
CA THR A 30 -5.16 -21.92 -26.74
C THR A 30 -3.93 -22.27 -25.90
N ASN A 31 -2.89 -21.42 -25.88
CA ASN A 31 -1.64 -21.71 -25.16
C ASN A 31 -1.03 -20.45 -24.55
N LYS A 32 -0.75 -20.50 -23.25
CA LYS A 32 -0.12 -19.41 -22.48
C LYS A 32 1.24 -18.96 -23.06
N ASN A 33 1.92 -19.86 -23.78
CA ASN A 33 3.21 -19.61 -24.42
C ASN A 33 3.10 -18.72 -25.68
N GLU A 34 1.95 -18.69 -26.36
CA GLU A 34 1.76 -17.88 -27.56
C GLU A 34 1.64 -16.39 -27.22
N ILE A 35 1.03 -16.06 -26.07
CA ILE A 35 0.91 -14.66 -25.61
C ILE A 35 2.29 -14.08 -25.28
N ILE A 36 3.16 -14.88 -24.67
CA ILE A 36 4.51 -14.47 -24.30
C ILE A 36 5.38 -14.27 -25.56
N ASN A 37 5.22 -15.14 -26.56
CA ASN A 37 5.97 -15.08 -27.82
C ASN A 37 5.56 -13.90 -28.74
N GLU A 38 4.33 -13.41 -28.62
CA GLU A 38 3.84 -12.27 -29.42
C GLU A 38 4.36 -10.91 -28.87
N TYR A 39 4.62 -10.83 -27.54
CA TYR A 39 5.11 -9.60 -26.91
C TYR A 39 6.63 -9.53 -26.75
N ILE A 40 7.31 -10.67 -26.65
CA ILE A 40 8.77 -10.74 -26.51
C ILE A 40 9.29 -11.97 -27.25
N PRO A 41 9.98 -11.83 -28.39
CA PRO A 41 10.57 -12.95 -29.10
C PRO A 41 11.52 -13.75 -28.18
N GLN A 42 11.33 -15.06 -28.13
CA GLN A 42 12.13 -15.94 -27.24
C GLN A 42 13.65 -15.90 -27.51
N GLU A 43 14.06 -15.58 -28.74
CA GLU A 43 15.46 -15.39 -29.09
C GLU A 43 16.07 -14.15 -28.44
N GLU A 44 15.31 -13.05 -28.32
CA GLU A 44 15.75 -11.86 -27.58
C GLU A 44 15.86 -12.13 -26.07
N ILE A 45 14.95 -12.92 -25.50
CA ILE A 45 15.02 -13.30 -24.08
C ILE A 45 16.25 -14.18 -23.81
N LYS A 46 16.58 -15.14 -24.71
CA LYS A 46 17.77 -15.97 -24.54
C LYS A 46 19.06 -15.15 -24.60
N ASN A 47 19.13 -14.20 -25.51
CA ASN A 47 20.30 -13.33 -25.67
C ASN A 47 20.43 -12.30 -24.54
N LEU A 48 19.31 -11.86 -23.95
CA LEU A 48 19.31 -10.94 -22.80
C LEU A 48 19.66 -11.63 -21.47
N ILE A 49 19.56 -12.97 -21.39
CA ILE A 49 19.77 -13.74 -20.17
C ILE A 49 21.22 -14.21 -20.04
N GLN A 50 22.01 -14.18 -21.10
CA GLN A 50 23.32 -14.82 -21.14
C GLN A 50 24.49 -13.89 -20.81
N ASP A 51 24.35 -12.57 -20.97
CA ASP A 51 25.41 -11.61 -20.70
C ASP A 51 25.01 -10.57 -19.65
N ASP A 52 25.78 -10.55 -18.54
CA ASP A 52 25.86 -9.47 -17.55
C ASP A 52 24.60 -9.13 -16.73
N LEU A 53 23.95 -10.12 -16.12
CA LEU A 53 23.14 -9.79 -14.94
C LEU A 53 24.09 -9.49 -13.77
N PRO A 54 24.08 -8.27 -13.24
CA PRO A 54 24.97 -7.86 -12.16
C PRO A 54 24.50 -8.39 -10.80
N PHE A 55 24.28 -9.72 -10.70
CA PHE A 55 24.07 -10.32 -9.39
C PHE A 55 25.36 -10.19 -8.60
N ILE A 56 25.26 -9.68 -7.40
CA ILE A 56 26.35 -9.66 -6.45
C ILE A 56 26.71 -11.13 -6.20
N LYS A 57 27.78 -11.61 -6.87
CA LYS A 57 28.38 -12.91 -6.54
C LYS A 57 28.82 -12.79 -5.09
N THR A 58 28.08 -13.41 -4.19
CA THR A 58 28.56 -13.64 -2.84
C THR A 58 29.71 -14.61 -3.01
N ASP A 59 30.94 -14.11 -2.96
CA ASP A 59 32.14 -14.93 -2.92
C ASP A 59 32.01 -15.91 -1.77
N THR A 60 31.74 -17.16 -2.11
CA THR A 60 31.62 -18.28 -1.17
C THR A 60 32.90 -18.55 -0.42
N ASN A 61 34.00 -17.88 -0.75
CA ASN A 61 35.32 -18.09 -0.16
C ASN A 61 35.67 -17.13 1.00
N GLN A 62 34.78 -16.19 1.37
CA GLN A 62 34.95 -15.41 2.61
C GLN A 62 34.07 -15.96 3.75
N ILE A 63 34.18 -17.27 4.02
CA ILE A 63 33.63 -17.88 5.24
C ILE A 63 34.68 -17.77 6.35
N THR A 64 35.00 -16.54 6.76
CA THR A 64 35.68 -16.33 8.06
C THR A 64 35.15 -15.04 8.65
N ASN A 65 34.36 -15.17 9.70
CA ASN A 65 33.62 -14.18 10.47
C ASN A 65 32.22 -13.88 9.94
N LYS A 66 31.27 -14.78 10.23
CA LYS A 66 29.83 -14.46 10.26
C LYS A 66 29.58 -13.45 11.37
N SER A 67 29.82 -12.17 11.12
CA SER A 67 29.20 -11.13 11.91
C SER A 67 27.69 -11.31 11.77
N LYS A 68 27.03 -11.76 12.83
CA LYS A 68 25.56 -11.90 12.82
C LYS A 68 24.98 -10.54 12.44
N PHE A 69 24.27 -10.48 11.32
CA PHE A 69 23.58 -9.26 10.89
C PHE A 69 22.68 -8.77 12.04
N LYS A 70 22.89 -7.54 12.49
CA LYS A 70 22.10 -6.93 13.56
C LYS A 70 21.03 -6.07 12.92
N LEU A 71 19.76 -6.36 13.23
CA LEU A 71 18.64 -5.54 12.77
C LEU A 71 18.77 -4.10 13.31
N PRO A 72 18.35 -3.10 12.54
CA PRO A 72 18.30 -1.72 12.99
C PRO A 72 17.45 -1.58 14.25
N SER A 73 17.87 -0.71 15.18
CA SER A 73 17.05 -0.37 16.34
C SER A 73 16.00 0.67 15.96
N VAL A 74 14.78 0.52 16.51
CA VAL A 74 13.70 1.51 16.34
C VAL A 74 14.10 2.88 16.92
N ASP A 75 15.09 2.94 17.82
CA ASP A 75 15.62 4.19 18.39
C ASP A 75 16.30 5.10 17.35
N LEU A 76 16.66 4.57 16.17
CA LEU A 76 17.15 5.37 15.06
C LEU A 76 16.06 6.24 14.42
N LEU A 77 14.79 5.93 14.67
CA LEU A 77 13.66 6.65 14.13
C LEU A 77 13.22 7.79 15.06
N LYS A 78 12.71 8.85 14.45
CA LYS A 78 12.11 9.95 15.20
C LYS A 78 10.91 9.44 16.01
N LYS A 79 10.83 9.85 17.27
CA LYS A 79 9.71 9.53 18.17
C LYS A 79 8.78 10.75 18.30
N PRO A 80 7.47 10.53 18.55
CA PRO A 80 6.54 11.63 18.76
C PRO A 80 6.92 12.43 20.01
N GLU A 81 6.88 13.75 19.93
CA GLU A 81 7.08 14.64 21.07
C GLU A 81 5.83 14.64 21.95
N LYS A 82 6.04 14.60 23.28
CA LYS A 82 4.93 14.58 24.26
C LYS A 82 3.97 15.77 24.14
N LYS A 83 4.43 16.90 23.61
CA LYS A 83 3.63 18.12 23.42
C LYS A 83 2.57 18.00 22.32
N GLU A 84 2.77 17.16 21.30
CA GLU A 84 1.81 16.99 20.20
C GLU A 84 0.50 16.33 20.68
N LYS A 85 0.55 15.53 21.76
CA LYS A 85 -0.64 14.85 22.31
C LYS A 85 -1.59 15.76 23.11
N ASN A 86 -1.10 16.87 23.63
CA ASN A 86 -1.90 17.74 24.50
C ASN A 86 -2.76 18.77 23.75
N ASN A 87 -2.49 19.00 22.48
CA ASN A 87 -3.25 19.99 21.68
C ASN A 87 -4.58 19.46 21.12
N LEU A 88 -4.85 18.15 21.24
CA LEU A 88 -6.05 17.51 20.70
C LEU A 88 -7.33 17.82 21.47
N ASN A 89 -7.22 18.24 22.74
CA ASN A 89 -8.38 18.46 23.61
C ASN A 89 -8.98 19.86 23.53
N GLN A 90 -8.50 20.75 22.65
CA GLN A 90 -8.85 22.18 22.69
C GLN A 90 -9.62 22.73 21.48
N SER A 91 -10.04 21.93 20.52
CA SER A 91 -10.91 22.44 19.47
C SER A 91 -12.38 22.36 19.91
N GLU A 92 -12.96 23.50 20.28
CA GLU A 92 -14.39 23.65 20.63
C GLU A 92 -15.33 23.08 19.54
N ASN A 93 -14.88 23.01 18.30
CA ASN A 93 -15.64 22.53 17.15
C ASN A 93 -15.85 20.99 17.12
N ASN A 94 -15.11 20.22 17.94
CA ASN A 94 -15.27 18.76 18.05
C ASN A 94 -16.05 18.33 19.30
N ASN A 95 -16.74 19.26 19.97
CA ASN A 95 -17.56 18.94 21.13
C ASN A 95 -18.79 18.12 20.66
N PRO A 96 -19.00 16.91 21.19
CA PRO A 96 -20.18 16.08 20.87
C PRO A 96 -21.50 16.82 21.05
N GLU A 97 -21.66 17.57 22.11
CA GLU A 97 -22.87 18.35 22.41
C GLU A 97 -23.17 19.41 21.35
N PHE A 98 -22.12 20.05 20.81
CA PHE A 98 -22.29 21.00 19.72
C PHE A 98 -22.77 20.34 18.44
N LEU A 99 -22.25 19.15 18.09
CA LEU A 99 -22.68 18.40 16.92
C LEU A 99 -24.13 17.88 17.10
N GLU A 100 -24.48 17.41 18.30
CA GLU A 100 -25.87 17.00 18.62
C GLU A 100 -26.86 18.16 18.44
N LYS A 101 -26.48 19.38 18.88
CA LYS A 101 -27.29 20.59 18.70
C LYS A 101 -27.48 20.94 17.22
N ILE A 102 -26.42 20.92 16.41
CA ILE A 102 -26.52 21.15 14.97
C ILE A 102 -27.49 20.13 14.33
N LEU A 103 -27.36 18.85 14.64
CA LEU A 103 -28.25 17.82 14.11
C LEU A 103 -29.71 18.05 14.54
N LEU A 104 -29.92 18.49 15.78
CA LEU A 104 -31.25 18.82 16.29
C LEU A 104 -31.88 20.01 15.53
N ASP A 105 -31.11 21.05 15.23
CA ASP A 105 -31.55 22.22 14.46
C ASP A 105 -31.99 21.84 13.04
N PHE A 106 -31.41 20.78 12.46
CA PHE A 106 -31.87 20.18 11.19
C PHE A 106 -32.98 19.12 11.35
N GLY A 107 -33.55 19.02 12.54
CA GLY A 107 -34.64 18.08 12.83
C GLY A 107 -34.21 16.61 12.84
N VAL A 108 -32.96 16.36 13.25
CA VAL A 108 -32.39 15.03 13.44
C VAL A 108 -32.14 14.81 14.93
N ASN A 109 -33.04 14.09 15.60
CA ASN A 109 -32.90 13.72 17.02
C ASN A 109 -32.00 12.50 17.17
N GLY A 110 -31.12 12.49 18.17
CA GLY A 110 -30.26 11.37 18.49
C GLY A 110 -29.19 11.75 19.50
N LYS A 111 -28.24 10.85 19.74
CA LYS A 111 -27.13 11.07 20.68
C LYS A 111 -25.82 10.51 20.12
N ILE A 112 -24.72 11.17 20.45
CA ILE A 112 -23.39 10.65 20.17
C ILE A 112 -23.02 9.63 21.23
N LYS A 113 -22.84 8.38 20.81
CA LYS A 113 -22.48 7.26 21.69
C LYS A 113 -20.99 7.18 21.95
N LYS A 114 -20.19 7.54 20.95
CA LYS A 114 -18.74 7.39 21.01
C LYS A 114 -18.07 8.42 20.14
N VAL A 115 -16.94 8.95 20.65
CA VAL A 115 -16.04 9.81 19.90
C VAL A 115 -14.69 9.12 19.81
N SER A 116 -14.17 9.00 18.60
CA SER A 116 -12.85 8.43 18.35
C SER A 116 -11.98 9.46 17.65
N HIS A 117 -10.92 9.89 18.34
CA HIS A 117 -9.96 10.86 17.81
C HIS A 117 -8.87 10.14 17.02
N GLY A 118 -8.82 10.40 15.73
CA GLY A 118 -7.75 9.93 14.85
C GLY A 118 -6.73 11.03 14.55
N PRO A 119 -5.66 10.71 13.82
CA PRO A 119 -4.60 11.70 13.53
C PRO A 119 -5.03 12.79 12.56
N VAL A 120 -6.03 12.55 11.72
CA VAL A 120 -6.49 13.48 10.67
C VAL A 120 -7.93 13.88 10.86
N VAL A 121 -8.78 12.95 11.32
CA VAL A 121 -10.22 13.14 11.48
C VAL A 121 -10.68 12.65 12.84
N THR A 122 -11.74 13.26 13.36
CA THR A 122 -12.49 12.77 14.52
C THR A 122 -13.75 12.10 14.04
N LEU A 123 -13.98 10.86 14.45
CA LEU A 123 -15.18 10.08 14.16
C LEU A 123 -16.16 10.19 15.34
N ASN A 124 -17.33 10.73 15.08
CA ASN A 124 -18.45 10.78 16.01
C ASN A 124 -19.47 9.72 15.62
N GLU A 125 -19.70 8.73 16.46
CA GLU A 125 -20.69 7.67 16.26
C GLU A 125 -22.03 8.16 16.81
N PHE A 126 -22.89 8.63 15.93
CA PHE A 126 -24.22 9.16 16.25
C PHE A 126 -25.30 8.06 16.13
N GLU A 127 -26.10 7.90 17.17
CA GLU A 127 -27.28 7.04 17.18
C GLU A 127 -28.54 7.88 16.96
N PRO A 128 -29.17 7.82 15.77
CA PRO A 128 -30.38 8.56 15.49
C PRO A 128 -31.55 7.98 16.27
N ALA A 129 -32.53 8.82 16.63
CA ALA A 129 -33.77 8.38 17.20
C ALA A 129 -34.58 7.50 16.22
N ALA A 130 -35.43 6.64 16.75
CA ALA A 130 -36.25 5.74 15.94
C ALA A 130 -37.09 6.51 14.90
N GLY A 131 -37.16 5.97 13.69
CA GLY A 131 -37.94 6.57 12.58
C GLY A 131 -37.17 7.57 11.71
N ILE A 132 -35.94 7.93 12.05
CA ILE A 132 -35.11 8.83 11.22
C ILE A 132 -34.44 8.02 10.10
N LYS A 133 -34.64 8.45 8.87
CA LYS A 133 -33.98 7.83 7.68
C LYS A 133 -32.53 8.21 7.62
N VAL A 134 -31.66 7.23 7.44
CA VAL A 134 -30.20 7.41 7.29
C VAL A 134 -29.87 8.36 6.14
N SER A 135 -30.59 8.29 5.02
CA SER A 135 -30.42 9.18 3.87
C SER A 135 -30.60 10.66 4.21
N LYS A 136 -31.51 10.99 5.16
CA LYS A 136 -31.69 12.37 5.62
C LYS A 136 -30.39 12.90 6.26
N ILE A 137 -29.72 12.08 7.05
CA ILE A 137 -28.49 12.48 7.75
C ILE A 137 -27.32 12.59 6.76
N ILE A 138 -27.20 11.64 5.84
CA ILE A 138 -26.14 11.65 4.82
C ILE A 138 -26.20 12.93 3.98
N ASN A 139 -27.41 13.37 3.62
CA ASN A 139 -27.59 14.58 2.82
C ASN A 139 -27.26 15.89 3.56
N LEU A 140 -27.07 15.84 4.87
CA LEU A 140 -26.66 17.01 5.69
C LEU A 140 -25.13 17.20 5.74
N SER A 141 -24.36 16.44 5.00
CA SER A 141 -22.88 16.52 5.05
C SER A 141 -22.34 17.93 4.86
N ASP A 142 -22.84 18.65 3.86
CA ASP A 142 -22.39 20.00 3.55
C ASP A 142 -22.86 21.03 4.59
N ASP A 143 -24.08 20.84 5.12
CA ASP A 143 -24.62 21.70 6.16
C ASP A 143 -23.87 21.51 7.49
N ILE A 144 -23.52 20.27 7.84
CA ILE A 144 -22.71 19.96 9.01
C ILE A 144 -21.30 20.54 8.84
N ALA A 145 -20.67 20.37 7.69
CA ALA A 145 -19.35 20.95 7.40
C ALA A 145 -19.35 22.47 7.59
N ARG A 146 -20.36 23.15 7.05
CA ARG A 146 -20.50 24.60 7.20
C ARG A 146 -20.69 25.03 8.65
N ASN A 147 -21.59 24.37 9.41
CA ASN A 147 -21.89 24.75 10.79
C ASN A 147 -20.75 24.41 11.75
N THR A 148 -19.92 23.40 11.45
CA THR A 148 -18.73 23.06 12.21
C THR A 148 -17.47 23.82 11.76
N SER A 149 -17.60 24.72 10.76
CA SER A 149 -16.46 25.40 10.13
C SER A 149 -15.36 24.44 9.65
N SER A 150 -15.77 23.24 9.21
CA SER A 150 -14.89 22.21 8.69
C SER A 150 -14.81 22.28 7.17
N GLU A 151 -13.66 21.87 6.58
CA GLU A 151 -13.49 21.82 5.12
C GLU A 151 -14.49 20.85 4.44
N SER A 152 -14.86 19.80 5.14
CA SER A 152 -15.81 18.77 4.68
C SER A 152 -16.34 17.97 5.87
N ALA A 153 -17.48 17.31 5.71
CA ALA A 153 -17.94 16.28 6.63
C ALA A 153 -18.24 15.02 5.84
N ARG A 154 -17.80 13.87 6.32
CA ARG A 154 -18.13 12.59 5.73
C ARG A 154 -19.08 11.82 6.63
N ILE A 155 -20.19 11.37 6.08
CA ILE A 155 -21.20 10.64 6.81
C ILE A 155 -21.36 9.25 6.20
N SER A 156 -21.22 8.21 7.04
CA SER A 156 -21.33 6.82 6.60
C SER A 156 -21.96 5.96 7.69
N THR A 157 -22.57 4.85 7.30
CA THR A 157 -23.10 3.86 8.25
C THR A 157 -21.94 3.07 8.86
N VAL A 158 -21.99 2.78 10.15
CA VAL A 158 -21.02 1.93 10.83
C VAL A 158 -21.47 0.48 10.73
N PRO A 159 -20.73 -0.41 10.03
CA PRO A 159 -21.12 -1.81 9.89
C PRO A 159 -21.26 -2.50 11.25
N GLY A 160 -22.36 -3.24 11.43
CA GLY A 160 -22.62 -3.98 12.68
C GLY A 160 -23.11 -3.12 13.85
N SER A 161 -23.46 -1.85 13.63
CA SER A 161 -24.00 -0.93 14.63
C SER A 161 -25.22 -0.18 14.11
N ASN A 162 -26.08 0.29 15.03
CA ASN A 162 -27.18 1.20 14.72
C ASN A 162 -26.72 2.66 14.58
N THR A 163 -25.41 2.90 14.65
CA THR A 163 -24.83 4.24 14.62
C THR A 163 -24.43 4.65 13.22
N ILE A 164 -24.40 5.96 13.02
CA ILE A 164 -23.90 6.61 11.82
C ILE A 164 -22.61 7.31 12.21
N GLY A 165 -21.55 7.04 11.45
CA GLY A 165 -20.27 7.71 11.64
C GLY A 165 -20.27 9.08 10.95
N ILE A 166 -20.02 10.13 11.72
CA ILE A 166 -19.81 11.49 11.23
C ILE A 166 -18.33 11.80 11.44
N GLU A 167 -17.59 11.86 10.35
CA GLU A 167 -16.16 12.16 10.34
C GLU A 167 -15.96 13.66 10.07
N LEU A 168 -15.28 14.33 10.97
CA LEU A 168 -14.90 15.75 10.83
C LEU A 168 -13.38 15.87 10.82
N PRO A 169 -12.79 16.64 9.88
CA PRO A 169 -11.35 16.86 9.87
C PRO A 169 -10.91 17.62 11.11
N ASN A 170 -9.79 17.18 11.67
CA ASN A 170 -9.18 17.87 12.82
C ASN A 170 -8.60 19.21 12.37
N SER A 171 -8.71 20.24 13.19
CA SER A 171 -8.07 21.54 12.97
C SER A 171 -6.54 21.43 12.93
N TYR A 172 -5.99 20.50 13.69
CA TYR A 172 -4.58 20.15 13.67
C TYR A 172 -4.41 18.68 13.26
N ARG A 173 -3.62 18.43 12.22
CA ARG A 173 -3.30 17.08 11.74
C ARG A 173 -2.07 16.57 12.48
N GLU A 174 -2.19 15.43 13.16
CA GLU A 174 -1.05 14.78 13.81
C GLU A 174 -0.12 14.12 12.81
N ASN A 175 1.17 14.20 13.07
CA ASN A 175 2.15 13.40 12.36
C ASN A 175 2.11 11.95 12.86
N VAL A 176 2.01 11.01 11.95
CA VAL A 176 2.08 9.57 12.25
C VAL A 176 3.53 9.11 12.06
N TYR A 177 4.19 8.77 13.16
CA TYR A 177 5.58 8.33 13.12
C TYR A 177 5.71 6.83 12.86
N LEU A 178 6.63 6.45 11.98
CA LEU A 178 6.91 5.04 11.67
C LEU A 178 7.29 4.26 12.93
N SER A 179 8.05 4.87 13.85
CA SER A 179 8.44 4.28 15.13
C SER A 179 7.27 3.77 15.96
N GLU A 180 6.13 4.48 15.98
CA GLU A 180 4.94 4.07 16.73
C GLU A 180 4.33 2.78 16.18
N ILE A 181 4.38 2.59 14.85
CA ILE A 181 3.80 1.42 14.19
C ILE A 181 4.74 0.22 14.31
N LEU A 182 6.05 0.42 14.18
CA LEU A 182 7.05 -0.64 14.35
C LEU A 182 7.10 -1.17 15.78
N ASP A 183 6.84 -0.31 16.78
CA ASP A 183 6.77 -0.72 18.18
C ASP A 183 5.44 -1.39 18.56
N TYR A 184 4.42 -1.27 17.72
CA TYR A 184 3.12 -1.85 18.01
C TYR A 184 3.19 -3.40 18.05
N PRO A 185 2.52 -4.05 19.04
CA PRO A 185 2.62 -5.50 19.23
C PRO A 185 2.26 -6.31 17.99
N ASN A 186 1.29 -5.86 17.19
CA ASN A 186 0.90 -6.57 15.97
C ASN A 186 2.01 -6.62 14.93
N PHE A 187 2.89 -5.61 14.85
CA PHE A 187 4.03 -5.63 13.93
C PHE A 187 5.03 -6.73 14.28
N LYS A 188 5.12 -7.08 15.56
CA LYS A 188 6.07 -8.09 16.09
C LYS A 188 5.51 -9.53 16.06
N LYS A 189 4.24 -9.73 15.68
CA LYS A 189 3.62 -11.05 15.61
C LYS A 189 4.32 -11.96 14.60
N LYS A 190 4.46 -13.27 14.97
CA LYS A 190 5.12 -14.26 14.12
C LYS A 190 4.24 -14.74 12.96
N GLU A 191 2.94 -14.62 13.11
CA GLU A 191 1.95 -15.01 12.10
C GLU A 191 2.03 -14.14 10.86
N ILE A 192 2.41 -12.86 11.02
CA ILE A 192 2.61 -11.92 9.92
C ILE A 192 4.01 -12.15 9.34
N LYS A 193 4.06 -12.61 8.11
CA LYS A 193 5.31 -13.04 7.45
C LYS A 193 6.15 -11.87 6.97
N LEU A 194 5.54 -10.93 6.26
CA LEU A 194 6.16 -9.72 5.74
C LEU A 194 5.39 -8.49 6.24
N PRO A 195 5.53 -8.12 7.53
CA PRO A 195 4.77 -7.00 8.11
C PRO A 195 5.17 -5.67 7.48
N ILE A 196 4.16 -4.92 7.07
CA ILE A 196 4.32 -3.55 6.55
C ILE A 196 3.50 -2.58 7.40
N ALA A 197 4.12 -1.45 7.74
CA ALA A 197 3.47 -0.36 8.44
C ALA A 197 2.61 0.44 7.46
N LEU A 198 1.29 0.48 7.65
CA LEU A 198 0.37 1.20 6.77
C LEU A 198 -0.03 2.57 7.31
N GLY A 199 0.04 2.77 8.62
CA GLY A 199 -0.36 4.01 9.26
C GLY A 199 -1.25 3.79 10.47
N LYS A 200 -2.14 4.73 10.76
CA LYS A 200 -3.18 4.63 11.80
C LYS A 200 -4.55 4.68 11.13
N ASN A 201 -5.51 3.96 11.70
CA ASN A 201 -6.91 4.07 11.30
C ASN A 201 -7.57 5.35 11.83
N ILE A 202 -8.85 5.55 11.53
CA ILE A 202 -9.64 6.70 11.96
C ILE A 202 -9.69 6.82 13.49
N SER A 203 -9.57 5.70 14.22
CA SER A 203 -9.54 5.68 15.69
C SER A 203 -8.14 5.86 16.29
N GLY A 204 -7.12 6.18 15.47
CA GLY A 204 -5.75 6.35 15.92
C GLY A 204 -4.98 5.04 16.21
N THR A 205 -5.58 3.87 15.94
CA THR A 205 -4.93 2.57 16.15
C THR A 205 -3.97 2.24 15.00
N PRO A 206 -2.72 1.81 15.28
CA PRO A 206 -1.78 1.40 14.25
C PRO A 206 -2.28 0.22 13.42
N ILE A 207 -2.14 0.31 12.12
CA ILE A 207 -2.51 -0.73 11.14
C ILE A 207 -1.25 -1.31 10.52
N VAL A 208 -1.15 -2.63 10.60
CA VAL A 208 -0.07 -3.43 10.03
C VAL A 208 -0.67 -4.37 9.01
N GLY A 209 -0.14 -4.37 7.80
CA GLY A 209 -0.49 -5.34 6.75
C GLY A 209 0.54 -6.47 6.67
N ASP A 210 0.19 -7.54 5.96
CA ASP A 210 1.13 -8.61 5.59
C ASP A 210 1.32 -8.62 4.07
N LEU A 211 2.48 -8.19 3.60
CA LEU A 211 2.79 -8.17 2.17
C LEU A 211 2.81 -9.58 1.57
N ALA A 212 3.07 -10.61 2.36
CA ALA A 212 3.06 -12.00 1.89
C ALA A 212 1.66 -12.45 1.42
N THR A 213 0.59 -11.83 1.93
CA THR A 213 -0.79 -12.09 1.51
C THR A 213 -1.23 -11.21 0.33
N MET A 214 -0.37 -10.28 -0.11
CA MET A 214 -0.59 -9.34 -1.22
C MET A 214 0.44 -9.62 -2.32
N PRO A 215 0.29 -10.70 -3.12
CA PRO A 215 1.31 -11.12 -4.09
C PRO A 215 1.61 -10.06 -5.15
N HIS A 216 0.63 -9.19 -5.43
CA HIS A 216 0.75 -8.03 -6.30
C HIS A 216 0.07 -6.83 -5.63
N LEU A 217 0.84 -5.79 -5.33
CA LEU A 217 0.34 -4.57 -4.71
C LEU A 217 0.53 -3.40 -5.69
N LEU A 218 -0.59 -2.81 -6.11
CA LEU A 218 -0.57 -1.58 -6.90
C LEU A 218 -0.75 -0.38 -5.97
N ILE A 219 0.22 0.54 -5.99
CA ILE A 219 0.16 1.81 -5.25
C ILE A 219 0.05 2.95 -6.27
N ALA A 220 -1.07 3.65 -6.25
CA ALA A 220 -1.34 4.76 -7.15
C ALA A 220 -1.71 6.03 -6.37
N GLY A 221 -1.41 7.18 -6.96
CA GLY A 221 -1.73 8.48 -6.40
C GLY A 221 -1.15 9.62 -7.22
N THR A 222 -1.70 10.81 -7.05
CA THR A 222 -1.21 12.04 -7.68
C THR A 222 0.14 12.47 -7.10
N THR A 223 0.81 13.41 -7.73
CA THR A 223 2.03 14.02 -7.19
C THR A 223 1.72 14.64 -5.82
N GLY A 224 2.57 14.36 -4.83
CA GLY A 224 2.37 14.85 -3.45
C GLY A 224 1.42 14.02 -2.58
N SER A 225 0.77 12.97 -3.12
CA SER A 225 -0.13 12.11 -2.33
C SER A 225 0.56 11.18 -1.32
N GLY A 226 1.90 11.15 -1.30
CA GLY A 226 2.67 10.30 -0.39
C GLY A 226 3.03 8.92 -0.93
N LYS A 227 2.85 8.64 -2.25
CA LYS A 227 3.18 7.35 -2.86
C LYS A 227 4.61 6.89 -2.56
N SER A 228 5.61 7.76 -2.78
CA SER A 228 7.02 7.46 -2.52
C SER A 228 7.29 7.25 -1.03
N VAL A 229 6.63 8.01 -0.16
CA VAL A 229 6.70 7.80 1.29
C VAL A 229 6.15 6.44 1.67
N CYS A 230 5.03 6.02 1.08
CA CYS A 230 4.45 4.70 1.33
C CYS A 230 5.41 3.57 0.90
N ILE A 231 6.01 3.66 -0.29
CA ILE A 231 7.00 2.67 -0.78
C ILE A 231 8.20 2.59 0.17
N ASN A 232 8.76 3.74 0.56
CA ASN A 232 9.87 3.79 1.53
C ASN A 232 9.47 3.19 2.88
N THR A 233 8.26 3.46 3.35
CA THR A 233 7.72 2.88 4.59
C THR A 233 7.63 1.36 4.52
N ILE A 234 7.20 0.80 3.38
CA ILE A 234 7.16 -0.64 3.14
C ILE A 234 8.57 -1.24 3.19
N ILE A 235 9.52 -0.66 2.44
CA ILE A 235 10.90 -1.14 2.42
C ILE A 235 11.52 -1.09 3.82
N LEU A 236 11.39 0.03 4.52
CA LEU A 236 11.90 0.19 5.88
C LEU A 236 11.26 -0.80 6.85
N SER A 237 9.94 -1.04 6.76
CA SER A 237 9.25 -2.03 7.59
C SER A 237 9.91 -3.41 7.47
N LEU A 238 10.22 -3.84 6.26
CA LEU A 238 10.86 -5.12 6.00
C LEU A 238 12.32 -5.14 6.47
N LEU A 239 13.07 -4.04 6.30
CA LEU A 239 14.45 -3.92 6.78
C LEU A 239 14.56 -3.95 8.30
N PHE A 240 13.59 -3.36 9.02
CA PHE A 240 13.54 -3.43 10.48
C PHE A 240 13.11 -4.79 11.01
N ARG A 241 12.49 -5.64 10.18
CA ARG A 241 11.93 -6.93 10.60
C ARG A 241 12.78 -8.12 10.20
N HIS A 242 13.43 -8.08 9.05
CA HIS A 242 14.09 -9.23 8.42
C HIS A 242 15.57 -8.99 8.15
N SER A 243 16.37 -10.04 8.38
CA SER A 243 17.75 -10.08 7.94
C SER A 243 17.84 -10.37 6.43
N PRO A 244 18.99 -10.07 5.77
CA PRO A 244 19.21 -10.39 4.36
C PRO A 244 19.09 -11.89 4.02
N GLU A 245 19.18 -12.75 5.01
CA GLU A 245 18.99 -14.21 4.85
C GLU A 245 17.52 -14.61 4.72
N LYS A 246 16.61 -13.76 5.20
CA LYS A 246 15.15 -14.02 5.22
C LYS A 246 14.37 -13.26 4.19
N CYS A 247 14.86 -12.08 3.81
CA CYS A 247 14.20 -11.21 2.83
C CYS A 247 15.24 -10.57 1.92
N LYS A 248 15.00 -10.62 0.63
CA LYS A 248 15.81 -10.03 -0.43
C LYS A 248 14.98 -9.09 -1.26
N PHE A 249 15.63 -8.08 -1.85
CA PHE A 249 14.98 -7.09 -2.71
C PHE A 249 15.58 -7.06 -4.10
N ILE A 250 14.72 -6.81 -5.07
CA ILE A 250 15.05 -6.30 -6.39
C ILE A 250 14.33 -4.97 -6.52
N LEU A 251 15.08 -3.88 -6.66
CA LEU A 251 14.54 -2.53 -6.76
C LEU A 251 14.71 -2.01 -8.19
N ILE A 252 13.62 -1.53 -8.78
CA ILE A 252 13.60 -0.97 -10.13
C ILE A 252 13.10 0.47 -10.02
N ASP A 253 13.97 1.43 -10.34
CA ASP A 253 13.68 2.87 -10.29
C ASP A 253 14.06 3.54 -11.62
N PRO A 254 13.19 3.52 -12.62
CA PRO A 254 13.48 4.11 -13.93
C PRO A 254 13.63 5.64 -13.89
N LYS A 255 13.23 6.29 -12.79
CA LYS A 255 13.39 7.74 -12.60
C LYS A 255 14.68 8.14 -11.89
N MET A 256 15.38 7.19 -11.27
CA MET A 256 16.63 7.39 -10.53
C MET A 256 16.53 8.37 -9.33
N LEU A 257 15.33 8.57 -8.78
CA LEU A 257 15.08 9.62 -7.78
C LEU A 257 14.65 9.11 -6.41
N GLU A 258 14.08 7.91 -6.35
CA GLU A 258 13.37 7.47 -5.14
C GLU A 258 14.10 6.35 -4.38
N LEU A 259 14.72 5.39 -5.10
CA LEU A 259 15.25 4.16 -4.51
C LEU A 259 16.78 4.07 -4.47
N SER A 260 17.49 5.03 -5.05
CA SER A 260 18.97 5.09 -5.06
C SER A 260 19.59 5.12 -3.66
N THR A 261 18.86 5.60 -2.65
CA THR A 261 19.30 5.61 -1.25
C THR A 261 19.47 4.21 -0.65
N TYR A 262 18.90 3.19 -1.28
CA TYR A 262 19.04 1.79 -0.86
C TYR A 262 20.20 1.06 -1.55
N GLU A 263 20.96 1.75 -2.40
CA GLU A 263 22.10 1.12 -3.06
C GLU A 263 23.12 0.56 -2.05
N GLY A 264 23.61 -0.64 -2.30
CA GLY A 264 24.61 -1.29 -1.45
C GLY A 264 24.10 -1.94 -0.17
N ILE A 265 22.79 -1.91 0.14
CA ILE A 265 22.29 -2.64 1.30
C ILE A 265 22.40 -4.16 1.07
N PRO A 266 22.70 -4.96 2.12
CA PRO A 266 22.94 -6.41 1.98
C PRO A 266 21.68 -7.20 1.60
N HIS A 267 20.51 -6.59 1.61
CA HIS A 267 19.24 -7.19 1.19
C HIS A 267 19.07 -7.18 -0.34
N LEU A 268 19.80 -6.36 -1.08
CA LEU A 268 19.71 -6.33 -2.54
C LEU A 268 20.29 -7.60 -3.17
N LEU A 269 19.61 -8.14 -4.18
CA LEU A 269 20.12 -9.21 -5.05
C LEU A 269 21.00 -8.66 -6.18
N CYS A 270 20.70 -7.46 -6.63
CA CYS A 270 21.45 -6.72 -7.65
C CYS A 270 21.39 -5.22 -7.33
N PRO A 271 22.27 -4.38 -7.89
CA PRO A 271 22.17 -2.93 -7.81
C PRO A 271 20.80 -2.43 -8.21
N VAL A 272 20.41 -1.22 -7.76
CA VAL A 272 19.13 -0.61 -8.15
C VAL A 272 19.08 -0.44 -9.67
N ILE A 273 18.04 -0.98 -10.28
CA ILE A 273 17.91 -1.06 -11.73
C ILE A 273 17.22 0.18 -12.25
N THR A 274 17.88 0.91 -13.14
CA THR A 274 17.36 2.16 -13.72
C THR A 274 17.00 2.01 -15.20
N GLU A 275 17.55 1.02 -15.89
CA GLU A 275 17.37 0.79 -17.32
C GLU A 275 16.23 -0.22 -17.59
N ALA A 276 15.32 0.12 -18.50
CA ALA A 276 14.18 -0.72 -18.84
C ALA A 276 14.57 -2.12 -19.37
N LYS A 277 15.64 -2.20 -20.17
CA LYS A 277 16.14 -3.48 -20.70
C LYS A 277 16.63 -4.40 -19.57
N LYS A 278 17.41 -3.86 -18.63
CA LYS A 278 17.89 -4.61 -17.46
C LYS A 278 16.73 -5.02 -16.56
N ALA A 279 15.72 -4.16 -16.40
CA ALA A 279 14.50 -4.50 -15.65
C ALA A 279 13.76 -5.70 -16.26
N ALA A 280 13.58 -5.72 -17.60
CA ALA A 280 12.95 -6.86 -18.27
C ALA A 280 13.74 -8.17 -18.07
N SER A 281 15.07 -8.12 -18.17
CA SER A 281 15.95 -9.27 -17.96
C SER A 281 15.85 -9.82 -16.53
N VAL A 282 15.84 -8.93 -15.54
CA VAL A 282 15.73 -9.32 -14.13
C VAL A 282 14.35 -9.90 -13.81
N LEU A 283 13.27 -9.35 -14.38
CA LEU A 283 11.94 -9.93 -14.25
C LEU A 283 11.87 -11.33 -14.87
N GLY A 284 12.52 -11.55 -16.01
CA GLY A 284 12.68 -12.88 -16.60
C GLY A 284 13.43 -13.86 -15.69
N TRP A 285 14.46 -13.37 -14.99
CA TRP A 285 15.16 -14.17 -13.97
C TRP A 285 14.25 -14.51 -12.77
N VAL A 286 13.44 -13.56 -12.29
CA VAL A 286 12.47 -13.80 -11.20
C VAL A 286 11.51 -14.92 -11.54
N VAL A 287 11.01 -14.98 -12.79
CA VAL A 287 10.14 -16.07 -13.25
C VAL A 287 10.87 -17.43 -13.16
N LYS A 288 12.11 -17.48 -13.65
CA LYS A 288 12.91 -18.73 -13.57
C LYS A 288 13.21 -19.15 -12.13
N GLU A 289 13.52 -18.20 -11.27
CA GLU A 289 13.74 -18.46 -9.84
C GLU A 289 12.45 -18.98 -9.18
N MET A 290 11.31 -18.39 -9.48
CA MET A 290 10.01 -18.86 -9.01
C MET A 290 9.74 -20.31 -9.44
N GLU A 291 9.96 -20.64 -10.71
CA GLU A 291 9.81 -22.01 -11.22
C GLU A 291 10.77 -23.00 -10.54
N SER A 292 12.02 -22.58 -10.35
CA SER A 292 13.02 -23.37 -9.65
C SER A 292 12.58 -23.68 -8.21
N ARG A 293 12.07 -22.68 -7.50
CA ARG A 293 11.52 -22.84 -6.14
C ARG A 293 10.31 -23.76 -6.10
N TYR A 294 9.42 -23.68 -7.07
CA TYR A 294 8.28 -24.62 -7.18
C TYR A 294 8.76 -26.06 -7.34
N ARG A 295 9.77 -26.30 -8.19
CA ARG A 295 10.35 -27.64 -8.37
C ARG A 295 10.99 -28.16 -7.07
N LEU A 296 11.72 -27.30 -6.34
CA LEU A 296 12.30 -27.67 -5.04
C LEU A 296 11.22 -28.01 -4.00
N MET A 297 10.19 -27.18 -3.88
CA MET A 297 9.08 -27.41 -2.95
C MET A 297 8.29 -28.68 -3.30
N THR A 298 8.07 -28.94 -4.59
CA THR A 298 7.42 -30.17 -5.07
C THR A 298 8.26 -31.41 -4.71
N LYS A 299 9.58 -31.34 -4.94
CA LYS A 299 10.50 -32.44 -4.59
C LYS A 299 10.48 -32.76 -3.09
N GLU A 300 10.36 -31.75 -2.24
CA GLU A 300 10.28 -31.87 -0.79
C GLU A 300 8.86 -32.20 -0.26
N GLY A 301 7.85 -32.23 -1.15
CA GLY A 301 6.46 -32.50 -0.78
C GLY A 301 5.84 -31.40 0.09
N VAL A 302 6.28 -30.16 -0.07
CA VAL A 302 5.76 -28.99 0.68
C VAL A 302 5.02 -28.03 -0.23
N ARG A 303 4.03 -27.30 0.33
CA ARG A 303 3.14 -26.42 -0.45
C ARG A 303 3.56 -24.94 -0.45
N ASN A 304 4.42 -24.54 0.48
CA ASN A 304 4.81 -23.15 0.65
C ASN A 304 6.24 -23.03 1.18
N ILE A 305 6.78 -21.81 1.16
CA ILE A 305 8.13 -21.48 1.60
C ILE A 305 8.35 -21.80 3.09
N ASP A 306 7.33 -21.63 3.94
CA ASP A 306 7.45 -21.92 5.37
C ASP A 306 7.63 -23.44 5.62
N GLY A 307 6.86 -24.26 4.89
CA GLY A 307 7.03 -25.72 4.92
C GLY A 307 8.42 -26.15 4.45
N TYR A 308 8.97 -25.50 3.43
CA TYR A 308 10.34 -25.76 2.98
C TYR A 308 11.36 -25.34 4.05
N ASN A 309 11.24 -24.11 4.56
CA ASN A 309 12.18 -23.56 5.53
C ASN A 309 12.16 -24.30 6.89
N SER A 310 11.05 -24.95 7.24
CA SER A 310 10.98 -25.77 8.46
C SER A 310 11.81 -27.05 8.37
N LYS A 311 12.07 -27.55 7.15
CA LYS A 311 12.86 -28.77 6.91
C LYS A 311 14.35 -28.51 6.69
N HIS A 312 14.72 -27.26 6.38
CA HIS A 312 16.08 -26.90 5.98
C HIS A 312 16.75 -25.95 6.96
N LYS A 313 18.05 -26.16 7.21
CA LYS A 313 18.86 -25.27 8.08
C LYS A 313 19.11 -23.90 7.45
N LEU A 314 19.22 -23.84 6.13
CA LEU A 314 19.37 -22.59 5.38
C LEU A 314 17.98 -22.21 4.81
N PRO A 315 17.37 -21.14 5.30
CA PRO A 315 16.06 -20.74 4.84
C PRO A 315 16.13 -20.17 3.42
N MET A 316 15.13 -20.48 2.62
CA MET A 316 14.89 -19.82 1.35
C MET A 316 14.33 -18.41 1.65
N PRO A 317 14.98 -17.31 1.19
CA PRO A 317 14.48 -15.97 1.46
C PRO A 317 13.22 -15.63 0.66
N TYR A 318 12.39 -14.78 1.19
CA TYR A 318 11.39 -14.04 0.40
C TYR A 318 12.14 -13.09 -0.55
N ILE A 319 11.66 -12.95 -1.78
CA ILE A 319 12.17 -12.00 -2.78
C ILE A 319 11.04 -11.06 -3.18
#